data_052528f1f3e3ba39e098220f02f4a9cc
#
_entry.id   052528f1f3e3ba39e098220f02f4a9cc
#
_cell.length_a   1.000
_cell.length_b   1.000
_cell.length_c   1.000
_cell.angle_alpha   90.00
_cell.angle_beta   90.00
_cell.angle_gamma   90.00
#
_symmetry.space_group_name_H-M   'P 1'
#
loop_
_entity.id
_entity.type
_entity.pdbx_description
1 polymer ?
#
loop_
_entity_poly.entity_id
_entity_poly.type
_entity_poly.pdbx_seq_one_letter_code
_entity_poly.pdbx_strand_id
1 'polypeptide(L)'
;MFPSLIIHGDGGEGKTTLILQLAALLSRGEKLPCDDTEREPIKAIYQTAEDGLGDTIKPRLLSGNADCTQIKVIDESETALTMLDERVEQAIAETGARIIILDPMQAYIGAKVDMNRANEVRNILSQLGRIAEKYRCAIILVGHLNKAQGNKSTYRAVSSRLQM
;
A
#
# COMPACT_ATOMS: atom_id res chain seq x y z
N MET A 1 -1.67 16.98 6.47
CA MET A 1 -2.10 15.97 5.47
C MET A 1 -1.00 14.92 5.36
N PHE A 2 -1.30 13.67 5.68
CA PHE A 2 -0.33 12.57 5.49
C PHE A 2 -0.41 12.08 4.05
N PRO A 3 0.74 11.80 3.40
CA PRO A 3 0.75 11.47 2.00
C PRO A 3 0.14 10.09 1.73
N SER A 4 -0.80 10.05 0.80
CA SER A 4 -1.20 8.81 0.14
C SER A 4 -0.55 8.78 -1.24
N LEU A 5 0.16 7.71 -1.54
CA LEU A 5 0.83 7.49 -2.81
C LEU A 5 0.13 6.34 -3.56
N ILE A 6 -0.24 6.59 -4.80
CA ILE A 6 -0.73 5.54 -5.68
C ILE A 6 0.32 5.30 -6.77
N ILE A 7 0.81 4.08 -6.84
CA ILE A 7 1.75 3.62 -7.87
C ILE A 7 1.00 2.66 -8.77
N HIS A 8 0.92 2.98 -10.04
CA HIS A 8 0.22 2.12 -11.00
C HIS A 8 1.01 1.98 -12.30
N GLY A 9 0.74 0.92 -13.03
CA GLY A 9 1.37 0.58 -14.30
C GLY A 9 1.04 -0.85 -14.72
N ASP A 10 1.56 -1.27 -15.85
CA ASP A 10 1.34 -2.63 -16.36
C ASP A 10 1.99 -3.72 -15.49
N GLY A 11 1.51 -4.96 -15.60
CA GLY A 11 2.13 -6.09 -14.94
C GLY A 11 3.60 -6.25 -15.37
N GLY A 12 4.46 -6.61 -14.42
CA GLY A 12 5.89 -6.84 -14.70
C GLY A 12 6.78 -5.59 -14.73
N GLU A 13 6.26 -4.38 -14.51
CA GLU A 13 7.04 -3.13 -14.50
C GLU A 13 7.85 -2.89 -13.21
N GLY A 14 7.89 -3.86 -12.32
CA GLY A 14 8.72 -3.78 -11.11
C GLY A 14 8.13 -2.97 -9.96
N LYS A 15 6.83 -2.64 -9.98
CA LYS A 15 6.15 -1.88 -8.90
C LYS A 15 6.32 -2.52 -7.54
N THR A 16 5.97 -3.80 -7.41
CA THR A 16 6.15 -4.58 -6.18
C THR A 16 7.61 -4.60 -5.74
N THR A 17 8.55 -4.78 -6.67
CA THR A 17 9.99 -4.75 -6.36
C THR A 17 10.42 -3.40 -5.79
N LEU A 18 10.00 -2.30 -6.41
CA LEU A 18 10.28 -0.94 -5.91
C LEU A 18 9.76 -0.74 -4.49
N ILE A 19 8.52 -1.16 -4.23
CA ILE A 19 7.89 -1.00 -2.92
C ILE A 19 8.54 -1.87 -1.85
N LEU A 20 8.94 -3.10 -2.19
CA LEU A 20 9.67 -3.96 -1.26
C LEU A 20 11.05 -3.41 -0.92
N GLN A 21 11.76 -2.80 -1.90
CA GLN A 21 13.02 -2.11 -1.64
C GLN A 21 12.83 -0.89 -0.75
N LEU A 22 11.79 -0.10 -1.00
CA LEU A 22 11.43 1.02 -0.13
C LEU A 22 11.14 0.55 1.30
N ALA A 23 10.33 -0.49 1.46
CA ALA A 23 10.04 -1.07 2.76
C ALA A 23 11.30 -1.60 3.45
N ALA A 24 12.22 -2.22 2.71
CA ALA A 24 13.49 -2.70 3.23
C ALA A 24 14.38 -1.56 3.76
N LEU A 25 14.55 -0.48 3.01
CA LEU A 25 15.30 0.70 3.47
C LEU A 25 14.68 1.31 4.72
N LEU A 26 13.38 1.53 4.71
CA LEU A 26 12.65 2.14 5.82
C LEU A 26 12.65 1.28 7.08
N SER A 27 12.61 -0.06 6.93
CA SER A 27 12.66 -0.99 8.07
C SER A 27 13.96 -0.89 8.87
N ARG A 28 15.04 -0.41 8.25
CA ARG A 28 16.36 -0.20 8.87
C ARG A 28 16.67 1.28 9.18
N GLY A 29 15.77 2.20 8.86
CA GLY A 29 16.03 3.62 9.01
C GLY A 29 17.05 4.18 8.01
N GLU A 30 17.30 3.48 6.91
CA GLU A 30 18.25 3.92 5.90
C GLU A 30 17.74 5.11 5.09
N LYS A 31 18.67 5.84 4.50
CA LYS A 31 18.39 6.95 3.60
C LYS A 31 17.67 6.46 2.35
N LEU A 32 16.72 7.22 1.89
CA LEU A 32 16.03 6.95 0.63
C LEU A 32 16.82 7.53 -0.55
N PRO A 33 16.65 6.99 -1.76
CA PRO A 33 17.21 7.60 -2.95
C PRO A 33 16.82 9.09 -3.04
N CYS A 34 17.80 9.96 -3.28
CA CYS A 34 17.61 11.42 -3.36
C CYS A 34 17.16 12.11 -2.06
N ASP A 35 17.27 11.45 -0.91
CA ASP A 35 16.92 12.01 0.39
C ASP A 35 17.95 11.59 1.44
N ASP A 36 18.78 12.54 1.86
CA ASP A 36 19.85 12.32 2.85
C ASP A 36 19.39 12.42 4.30
N THR A 37 18.07 12.54 4.53
CA THR A 37 17.51 12.62 5.87
C THR A 37 17.79 11.35 6.67
N GLU A 38 18.41 11.48 7.81
CA GLU A 38 18.54 10.40 8.79
C GLU A 38 17.19 10.12 9.44
N ARG A 39 16.89 8.85 9.67
CA ARG A 39 15.62 8.43 10.23
C ARG A 39 15.78 7.19 11.08
N GLU A 40 14.88 7.05 12.04
CA GLU A 40 14.74 5.80 12.80
C GLU A 40 14.07 4.71 11.95
N PRO A 41 14.30 3.43 12.23
CA PRO A 41 13.57 2.33 11.64
C PRO A 41 12.05 2.53 11.71
N ILE A 42 11.37 2.31 10.61
CA ILE A 42 9.92 2.53 10.49
C ILE A 42 9.23 1.18 10.37
N LYS A 43 8.20 0.97 11.19
CA LYS A 43 7.32 -0.18 11.04
C LYS A 43 6.37 0.02 9.86
N ALA A 44 6.25 -1.01 9.04
CA ALA A 44 5.35 -1.06 7.89
C ALA A 44 4.35 -2.21 8.04
N ILE A 45 3.13 -2.01 7.56
CA ILE A 45 2.18 -3.08 7.30
C ILE A 45 2.19 -3.32 5.79
N TYR A 46 2.44 -4.55 5.36
CA TYR A 46 2.44 -4.94 3.95
C TYR A 46 1.39 -6.01 3.71
N GLN A 47 0.40 -5.70 2.90
CA GLN A 47 -0.64 -6.64 2.49
C GLN A 47 -0.54 -6.93 1.01
N THR A 48 -0.61 -8.21 0.65
CA THR A 48 -0.62 -8.68 -0.72
C THR A 48 -1.64 -9.80 -0.90
N ALA A 49 -2.36 -9.75 -2.02
CA ALA A 49 -3.33 -10.78 -2.40
C ALA A 49 -2.86 -11.60 -3.62
N GLU A 50 -1.76 -11.24 -4.24
CA GLU A 50 -1.25 -11.93 -5.44
C GLU A 50 -0.05 -12.82 -5.14
N ASP A 51 0.87 -12.35 -4.33
CA ASP A 51 2.13 -13.04 -4.02
C ASP A 51 2.07 -13.71 -2.64
N GLY A 52 2.59 -14.92 -2.52
CA GLY A 52 2.71 -15.61 -1.24
C GLY A 52 3.67 -14.89 -0.28
N LEU A 53 3.22 -14.65 0.94
CA LEU A 53 4.02 -13.95 1.94
C LEU A 53 5.31 -14.68 2.31
N GLY A 54 5.24 -16.02 2.45
CA GLY A 54 6.37 -16.83 2.89
C GLY A 54 7.35 -17.19 1.79
N ASP A 55 6.85 -17.47 0.60
CA ASP A 55 7.60 -18.02 -0.52
C ASP A 55 8.07 -16.96 -1.54
N THR A 56 7.40 -15.82 -1.58
CA THR A 56 7.73 -14.75 -2.54
C THR A 56 8.15 -13.46 -1.86
N ILE A 57 7.30 -12.91 -0.99
CA ILE A 57 7.52 -11.58 -0.40
C ILE A 57 8.68 -11.60 0.59
N LYS A 58 8.66 -12.51 1.56
CA LYS A 58 9.71 -12.60 2.57
C LYS A 58 11.10 -12.83 1.98
N PRO A 59 11.32 -13.75 1.02
CA PRO A 59 12.61 -13.88 0.34
C PRO A 59 13.08 -12.60 -0.36
N ARG A 60 12.16 -11.87 -1.02
CA ARG A 60 12.49 -10.59 -1.67
C ARG A 60 12.86 -9.51 -0.67
N LEU A 61 12.17 -9.42 0.47
CA LEU A 61 12.52 -8.50 1.55
C LEU A 61 13.90 -8.82 2.13
N LEU A 62 14.18 -10.09 2.39
CA LEU A 62 15.51 -10.55 2.87
C LEU A 62 16.61 -10.27 1.84
N SER A 63 16.35 -10.48 0.56
CA SER A 63 17.27 -10.11 -0.53
C SER A 63 17.56 -8.60 -0.58
N GLY A 64 16.57 -7.77 -0.23
CA GLY A 64 16.72 -6.33 -0.03
C GLY A 64 17.34 -5.96 1.34
N ASN A 65 17.76 -6.97 2.12
CA ASN A 65 18.32 -6.80 3.46
C ASN A 65 17.35 -6.13 4.46
N ALA A 66 16.03 -6.36 4.32
CA ALA A 66 15.03 -5.78 5.22
C ALA A 66 15.15 -6.31 6.66
N ASP A 67 14.88 -5.46 7.63
CA ASP A 67 14.51 -5.92 8.97
C ASP A 67 13.04 -6.38 8.98
N CYS A 68 12.82 -7.67 8.73
CA CYS A 68 11.48 -8.24 8.68
C CYS A 68 10.72 -8.16 10.02
N THR A 69 11.38 -7.84 11.14
CA THR A 69 10.71 -7.61 12.42
C THR A 69 9.89 -6.32 12.41
N GLN A 70 10.27 -5.35 11.56
CA GLN A 70 9.58 -4.10 11.37
C GLN A 70 8.43 -4.20 10.32
N ILE A 71 8.33 -5.31 9.58
CA ILE A 71 7.30 -5.49 8.55
C ILE A 71 6.24 -6.45 9.07
N LYS A 72 5.02 -5.94 9.19
CA LYS A 72 3.87 -6.66 9.72
C LYS A 72 2.87 -6.97 8.62
N VAL A 73 2.08 -8.00 8.84
CA VAL A 73 0.93 -8.36 8.00
C VAL A 73 -0.31 -8.50 8.87
N ILE A 74 -1.47 -8.26 8.29
CA ILE A 74 -2.76 -8.52 8.94
C ILE A 74 -3.21 -9.90 8.48
N ASP A 75 -3.63 -10.74 9.41
CA ASP A 75 -4.10 -12.08 9.10
C ASP A 75 -5.45 -12.02 8.34
N GLU A 76 -5.48 -12.64 7.17
CA GLU A 76 -6.68 -12.77 6.31
C GLU A 76 -7.07 -14.24 6.08
N SER A 77 -6.51 -15.16 6.86
CA SER A 77 -6.78 -16.60 6.69
C SER A 77 -8.24 -16.99 6.85
N GLU A 78 -8.99 -16.29 7.72
CA GLU A 78 -10.41 -16.57 7.95
C GLU A 78 -11.34 -15.64 7.14
N THR A 79 -10.95 -14.39 6.96
CA THR A 79 -11.78 -13.39 6.30
C THR A 79 -10.93 -12.42 5.49
N ALA A 80 -11.26 -12.27 4.21
CA ALA A 80 -10.59 -11.34 3.33
C ALA A 80 -10.62 -9.91 3.88
N LEU A 81 -9.49 -9.22 3.76
CA LEU A 81 -9.33 -7.86 4.24
C LEU A 81 -9.89 -6.85 3.21
N THR A 82 -10.45 -5.77 3.70
CA THR A 82 -10.77 -4.59 2.87
C THR A 82 -10.07 -3.35 3.41
N MET A 83 -9.95 -2.32 2.58
CA MET A 83 -9.27 -1.06 2.97
C MET A 83 -9.90 -0.38 4.19
N LEU A 84 -11.19 -0.58 4.43
CA LEU A 84 -11.94 0.01 5.54
C LEU A 84 -12.28 -1.01 6.64
N ASP A 85 -11.65 -2.18 6.62
CA ASP A 85 -11.78 -3.17 7.68
C ASP A 85 -11.20 -2.63 8.99
N GLU A 86 -11.87 -2.85 10.10
CA GLU A 86 -11.45 -2.41 11.44
C GLU A 86 -10.05 -2.94 11.80
N ARG A 87 -9.70 -4.13 11.30
CA ARG A 87 -8.37 -4.73 11.50
C ARG A 87 -7.24 -3.87 10.96
N VAL A 88 -7.50 -3.06 9.91
CA VAL A 88 -6.49 -2.13 9.36
C VAL A 88 -6.15 -1.06 10.38
N GLU A 89 -7.18 -0.42 10.94
CA GLU A 89 -6.98 0.63 11.95
C GLU A 89 -6.39 0.07 13.24
N GLN A 90 -6.88 -1.09 13.68
CA GLN A 90 -6.37 -1.79 14.85
C GLN A 90 -4.88 -2.17 14.68
N ALA A 91 -4.50 -2.75 13.55
CA ALA A 91 -3.12 -3.11 13.28
C ALA A 91 -2.18 -1.89 13.27
N ILE A 92 -2.62 -0.75 12.73
CA ILE A 92 -1.83 0.49 12.79
C ILE A 92 -1.65 0.95 14.25
N ALA A 93 -2.74 0.93 15.03
CA ALA A 93 -2.71 1.34 16.43
C ALA A 93 -1.81 0.45 17.29
N GLU A 94 -1.92 -0.86 17.15
CA GLU A 94 -1.17 -1.83 17.93
C GLU A 94 0.31 -1.91 17.58
N THR A 95 0.61 -1.84 16.29
CA THR A 95 2.01 -1.94 15.83
C THR A 95 2.75 -0.61 15.89
N GLY A 96 2.04 0.51 15.83
CA GLY A 96 2.62 1.83 15.62
C GLY A 96 3.20 1.99 14.21
N ALA A 97 2.67 1.27 13.23
CA ALA A 97 3.12 1.35 11.85
C ALA A 97 2.95 2.76 11.29
N ARG A 98 3.95 3.23 10.56
CA ARG A 98 3.98 4.55 9.92
C ARG A 98 3.74 4.49 8.42
N ILE A 99 3.69 3.29 7.88
CA ILE A 99 3.38 3.03 6.48
C ILE A 99 2.50 1.79 6.39
N ILE A 100 1.46 1.89 5.55
CA ILE A 100 0.67 0.75 5.11
C ILE A 100 0.76 0.62 3.59
N ILE A 101 0.99 -0.59 3.12
CA ILE A 101 1.14 -0.92 1.70
C ILE A 101 0.09 -1.95 1.33
N LEU A 102 -0.71 -1.67 0.31
CA LEU A 102 -1.73 -2.59 -0.23
C LEU A 102 -1.40 -2.90 -1.70
N ASP A 103 -1.04 -4.15 -1.99
CA ASP A 103 -0.55 -4.62 -3.28
C ASP A 103 -1.27 -5.92 -3.74
N PRO A 104 -2.15 -5.88 -4.70
CA PRO A 104 -2.67 -4.70 -5.38
C PRO A 104 -3.87 -4.06 -4.65
N MET A 105 -4.03 -2.77 -4.80
CA MET A 105 -5.14 -2.04 -4.18
C MET A 105 -6.52 -2.59 -4.55
N GLN A 106 -6.65 -3.15 -5.75
CA GLN A 106 -7.90 -3.69 -6.26
C GLN A 106 -8.46 -4.83 -5.40
N ALA A 107 -7.58 -5.65 -4.83
CA ALA A 107 -7.97 -6.75 -3.98
C ALA A 107 -8.62 -6.29 -2.66
N TYR A 108 -8.29 -5.07 -2.20
CA TYR A 108 -8.69 -4.53 -0.91
C TYR A 108 -9.81 -3.49 -0.98
N ILE A 109 -10.31 -3.14 -2.16
CA ILE A 109 -11.42 -2.18 -2.30
C ILE A 109 -12.74 -2.77 -1.77
N GLY A 110 -12.93 -4.09 -1.87
CA GLY A 110 -14.12 -4.80 -1.47
C GLY A 110 -15.04 -5.17 -2.64
N ALA A 111 -15.57 -6.38 -2.60
CA ALA A 111 -16.30 -6.99 -3.71
C ALA A 111 -17.63 -6.25 -4.11
N LYS A 112 -18.16 -5.45 -3.21
CA LYS A 112 -19.41 -4.69 -3.45
C LYS A 112 -19.19 -3.32 -4.10
N VAL A 113 -17.94 -2.91 -4.26
CA VAL A 113 -17.57 -1.60 -4.79
C VAL A 113 -17.32 -1.70 -6.28
N ASP A 114 -18.06 -0.93 -7.05
CA ASP A 114 -17.80 -0.80 -8.48
C ASP A 114 -16.62 0.15 -8.72
N MET A 115 -15.48 -0.43 -9.08
CA MET A 115 -14.25 0.34 -9.38
C MET A 115 -14.41 1.32 -10.55
N ASN A 116 -15.42 1.13 -11.40
CA ASN A 116 -15.72 2.08 -12.48
C ASN A 116 -16.48 3.32 -11.97
N ARG A 117 -17.01 3.25 -10.77
CA ARG A 117 -17.67 4.38 -10.13
C ARG A 117 -16.68 5.21 -9.31
N ALA A 118 -16.13 6.22 -9.94
CA ALA A 118 -15.12 7.10 -9.32
C ALA A 118 -15.56 7.67 -7.95
N ASN A 119 -16.85 7.84 -7.70
CA ASN A 119 -17.35 8.35 -6.43
C ASN A 119 -17.24 7.32 -5.30
N GLU A 120 -17.46 6.03 -5.57
CA GLU A 120 -17.33 4.96 -4.58
C GLU A 120 -15.88 4.79 -4.15
N VAL A 121 -14.97 4.70 -5.14
CA VAL A 121 -13.53 4.62 -4.88
C VAL A 121 -13.02 5.84 -4.11
N ARG A 122 -13.47 7.05 -4.50
CA ARG A 122 -13.08 8.28 -3.80
C ARG A 122 -13.52 8.30 -2.34
N ASN A 123 -14.71 7.79 -2.04
CA ASN A 123 -15.22 7.71 -0.67
C ASN A 123 -14.33 6.81 0.19
N ILE A 124 -13.95 5.62 -0.33
CA ILE A 124 -13.05 4.69 0.37
C ILE A 124 -11.69 5.35 0.61
N LEU A 125 -11.10 5.94 -0.42
CA LEU A 125 -9.79 6.60 -0.30
C LEU A 125 -9.83 7.78 0.68
N SER A 126 -10.95 8.52 0.74
CA SER A 126 -11.14 9.60 1.71
C SER A 126 -11.20 9.09 3.15
N GLN A 127 -11.90 7.98 3.39
CA GLN A 127 -11.97 7.36 4.72
C GLN A 127 -10.61 6.78 5.14
N LEU A 128 -9.92 6.08 4.23
CA LEU A 128 -8.58 5.58 4.47
C LEU A 128 -7.60 6.72 4.77
N GLY A 129 -7.73 7.85 4.06
CA GLY A 129 -6.95 9.07 4.31
C GLY A 129 -7.15 9.65 5.71
N ARG A 130 -8.38 9.58 6.26
CA ARG A 130 -8.66 10.00 7.66
C ARG A 130 -7.96 9.10 8.67
N ILE A 131 -7.94 7.78 8.43
CA ILE A 131 -7.20 6.84 9.27
C ILE A 131 -5.70 7.17 9.22
N ALA A 132 -5.17 7.38 8.02
CA ALA A 132 -3.77 7.77 7.83
C ALA A 132 -3.41 9.05 8.60
N GLU A 133 -4.27 10.06 8.55
CA GLU A 133 -4.08 11.32 9.25
C GLU A 133 -4.14 11.13 10.77
N LYS A 134 -5.14 10.40 11.27
CA LYS A 134 -5.32 10.10 12.70
C LYS A 134 -4.09 9.44 13.31
N TYR A 135 -3.49 8.47 12.62
CA TYR A 135 -2.34 7.71 13.11
C TYR A 135 -0.98 8.21 12.60
N ARG A 136 -0.97 9.28 11.81
CA ARG A 136 0.25 9.78 11.16
C ARG A 136 0.96 8.71 10.36
N CYS A 137 0.21 7.94 9.61
CA CYS A 137 0.66 6.81 8.79
C CYS A 137 0.57 7.19 7.30
N ALA A 138 1.59 6.90 6.52
CA ALA A 138 1.53 7.02 5.06
C ALA A 138 0.83 5.80 4.45
N ILE A 139 0.11 5.99 3.34
CA ILE A 139 -0.54 4.91 2.62
C ILE A 139 0.05 4.80 1.23
N ILE A 140 0.47 3.59 0.86
CA ILE A 140 0.95 3.27 -0.48
C ILE A 140 -0.01 2.23 -1.10
N LEU A 141 -0.61 2.59 -2.21
CA LEU A 141 -1.51 1.74 -2.97
C LEU A 141 -0.85 1.36 -4.29
N VAL A 142 -0.66 0.07 -4.51
CA VAL A 142 -0.13 -0.45 -5.78
C VAL A 142 -1.30 -0.87 -6.66
N GLY A 143 -1.43 -0.27 -7.84
CA GLY A 143 -2.50 -0.57 -8.79
C GLY A 143 -1.97 -1.28 -10.02
N HIS A 144 -2.73 -2.26 -10.52
CA HIS A 144 -2.50 -2.88 -11.82
C HIS A 144 -3.44 -2.29 -12.87
N LEU A 145 -2.88 -1.95 -14.03
CA LEU A 145 -3.68 -1.57 -15.19
C LEU A 145 -4.32 -2.84 -15.77
N ASN A 146 -5.64 -2.91 -15.73
CA ASN A 146 -6.33 -3.99 -16.46
C ASN A 146 -6.16 -3.74 -17.96
N LYS A 147 -5.57 -4.69 -18.67
CA LYS A 147 -5.49 -4.70 -20.16
C LYS A 147 -6.85 -4.91 -20.83
N ALA A 148 -7.96 -4.97 -20.07
CA ALA A 148 -9.30 -5.11 -20.62
C ALA A 148 -9.76 -3.79 -21.22
N GLN A 149 -9.62 -3.70 -22.56
CA GLN A 149 -10.34 -2.81 -23.47
C GLN A 149 -10.57 -1.34 -23.05
N GLY A 150 -9.68 -0.48 -23.50
CA GLY A 150 -10.12 0.80 -24.06
C GLY A 150 -10.64 1.91 -23.14
N ASN A 151 -10.76 1.74 -21.84
CA ASN A 151 -11.31 2.77 -20.97
C ASN A 151 -10.22 3.56 -20.24
N LYS A 152 -9.68 4.56 -20.94
CA LYS A 152 -8.74 5.57 -20.39
C LYS A 152 -9.36 6.49 -19.31
N SER A 153 -10.64 6.28 -18.93
CA SER A 153 -11.39 7.26 -18.14
C SER A 153 -11.15 7.18 -16.63
N THR A 154 -10.89 6.00 -16.07
CA THR A 154 -10.78 5.82 -14.62
C THR A 154 -9.49 6.42 -14.05
N TYR A 155 -8.41 6.42 -14.84
CA TYR A 155 -7.11 6.96 -14.45
C TYR A 155 -7.07 8.49 -14.38
N ARG A 156 -7.78 9.18 -15.26
CA ARG A 156 -7.87 10.65 -15.23
C ARG A 156 -8.54 11.19 -13.97
N ALA A 157 -9.46 10.42 -13.38
CA ALA A 157 -10.18 10.88 -12.19
C ALA A 157 -9.33 10.84 -10.90
N VAL A 158 -8.32 9.96 -10.83
CA VAL A 158 -7.45 9.82 -9.66
C VAL A 158 -6.21 10.72 -9.77
N SER A 159 -5.57 10.78 -10.95
CA SER A 159 -4.34 11.55 -11.16
C SER A 159 -4.53 13.06 -11.22
N SER A 160 -5.70 13.55 -11.65
CA SER A 160 -5.92 14.99 -11.81
C SER A 160 -6.13 15.79 -10.51
N ARG A 161 -6.13 15.15 -9.34
CA ARG A 161 -6.33 15.80 -8.04
C ARG A 161 -5.17 15.66 -7.03
N LEU A 162 -4.07 15.07 -7.44
CA LEU A 162 -2.83 15.06 -6.64
C LEU A 162 -1.92 16.26 -6.96
N GLN A 163 -2.38 17.18 -7.82
CA GLN A 163 -1.66 18.40 -8.21
C GLN A 163 -2.23 19.69 -7.59
N MET A 164 -2.75 19.62 -6.37
CA MET A 164 -3.01 20.85 -5.60
C MET A 164 -2.42 20.76 -4.21
#